data_abc39d2eb542d0231d19020b2b349b49
#
_entry.id   abc39d2eb542d0231d19020b2b349b49
#
_cell.length_a   1.000
_cell.length_b   1.000
_cell.length_c   1.000
_cell.angle_alpha   90.00
_cell.angle_beta   90.00
_cell.angle_gamma   90.00
#
_symmetry.space_group_name_H-M   'P 1'
#
loop_
_entity.id
_entity.type
_entity.pdbx_description
1 polymer ?
#
loop_
_entity_poly.entity_id
_entity_poly.type
_entity_poly.pdbx_seq_one_letter_code
_entity_poly.pdbx_strand_id
1 'polypeptide(L)'
;MSTYLEELSLSEAEEVKRTIRDLFRQTCILQTKYDPATLTPRDNPRYQTCAKHRAFIEDYVSVLGCELIHDPQEHIFRLTGEGAAVERMSITTTLLVLILKLIYRDKVLGEGLHATVTNLPEMREYGKDTNLITRKLTTAEWREALYLMRMHQMIDVPGAVRDVDDETPIYIYGTINLYCSALDMNR
;
A
#
# COMPACT_ATOMS: atom_id res chain seq x y z
N MET A 1 -22.44 13.32 14.79
CA MET A 1 -21.20 13.32 13.97
C MET A 1 -20.42 14.63 14.04
N SER A 2 -21.07 15.79 13.99
CA SER A 2 -20.42 17.10 14.13
C SER A 2 -19.73 17.29 15.48
N THR A 3 -20.38 16.90 16.55
CA THR A 3 -19.98 17.13 17.95
C THR A 3 -18.61 16.54 18.30
N TYR A 4 -18.25 15.36 17.80
CA TYR A 4 -16.96 14.71 18.14
C TYR A 4 -15.75 15.54 17.70
N LEU A 5 -15.76 16.04 16.46
CA LEU A 5 -14.66 16.87 15.96
C LEU A 5 -14.59 18.25 16.63
N GLU A 6 -15.71 18.75 17.16
CA GLU A 6 -15.78 20.02 17.91
C GLU A 6 -15.18 19.90 19.31
N GLU A 7 -15.14 18.69 19.88
CA GLU A 7 -14.52 18.40 21.17
C GLU A 7 -12.98 18.26 21.09
N LEU A 8 -12.44 18.09 19.88
CA LEU A 8 -10.99 17.97 19.64
C LEU A 8 -10.34 19.36 19.50
N SER A 9 -9.03 19.41 19.72
CA SER A 9 -8.26 20.59 19.31
C SER A 9 -8.32 20.76 17.78
N LEU A 10 -8.19 21.98 17.29
CA LEU A 10 -8.20 22.27 15.85
C LEU A 10 -7.16 21.45 15.09
N SER A 11 -5.96 21.30 15.65
CA SER A 11 -4.89 20.51 15.05
C SER A 11 -5.28 19.03 14.94
N GLU A 12 -5.85 18.47 16.01
CA GLU A 12 -6.25 17.07 16.08
C GLU A 12 -7.41 16.76 15.13
N ALA A 13 -8.41 17.64 15.08
CA ALA A 13 -9.53 17.53 14.15
C ALA A 13 -9.05 17.53 12.68
N GLU A 14 -8.08 18.38 12.34
CA GLU A 14 -7.48 18.39 11.00
C GLU A 14 -6.69 17.12 10.69
N GLU A 15 -5.96 16.56 11.67
CA GLU A 15 -5.26 15.28 11.50
C GLU A 15 -6.23 14.12 11.26
N VAL A 16 -7.36 14.06 11.98
CA VAL A 16 -8.42 13.06 11.75
C VAL A 16 -8.99 13.19 10.34
N LYS A 17 -9.34 14.41 9.92
CA LYS A 17 -9.86 14.66 8.56
C LYS A 17 -8.87 14.29 7.47
N ARG A 18 -7.57 14.56 7.67
CA ARG A 18 -6.51 14.16 6.73
C ARG A 18 -6.36 12.65 6.68
N THR A 19 -6.41 11.97 7.83
CA THR A 19 -6.32 10.52 7.93
C THR A 19 -7.47 9.84 7.18
N ILE A 20 -8.70 10.35 7.33
CA ILE A 20 -9.86 9.85 6.57
C ILE A 20 -9.67 10.06 5.07
N ARG A 21 -9.22 11.25 4.64
CA ARG A 21 -8.94 11.51 3.21
C ARG A 21 -7.88 10.57 2.65
N ASP A 22 -6.82 10.29 3.43
CA ASP A 22 -5.77 9.38 3.02
C ASP A 22 -6.29 7.94 2.91
N LEU A 23 -7.17 7.48 3.81
CA LEU A 23 -7.83 6.18 3.72
C LEU A 23 -8.63 6.04 2.42
N PHE A 24 -9.40 7.06 2.04
CA PHE A 24 -10.15 7.01 0.76
C PHE A 24 -9.25 7.04 -0.46
N ARG A 25 -8.11 7.73 -0.40
CA ARG A 25 -7.18 7.84 -1.52
C ARG A 25 -6.26 6.64 -1.67
N GLN A 26 -5.73 6.11 -0.56
CA GLN A 26 -4.66 5.10 -0.54
C GLN A 26 -5.18 3.70 -0.18
N THR A 27 -6.40 3.61 0.34
CA THR A 27 -7.05 2.41 0.87
C THR A 27 -6.37 1.77 2.07
N CYS A 28 -5.10 2.04 2.32
CA CYS A 28 -4.34 1.49 3.44
C CYS A 28 -3.52 2.57 4.16
N ILE A 29 -3.36 2.41 5.48
CA ILE A 29 -2.45 3.18 6.31
C ILE A 29 -1.59 2.19 7.09
N LEU A 30 -0.27 2.23 6.83
CA LEU A 30 0.73 1.41 7.51
C LEU A 30 1.24 2.10 8.77
N GLN A 31 1.62 1.31 9.79
CA GLN A 31 2.27 1.84 11.00
C GLN A 31 3.63 2.45 10.68
N THR A 32 4.41 1.78 9.85
CA THR A 32 5.78 2.18 9.50
C THR A 32 5.92 2.36 8.00
N LYS A 33 6.58 3.42 7.59
CA LYS A 33 6.95 3.68 6.19
C LYS A 33 8.41 4.03 6.09
N TYR A 34 9.02 3.76 4.94
CA TYR A 34 10.38 4.22 4.65
C TYR A 34 10.39 5.71 4.34
N ASP A 35 11.32 6.41 4.99
CA ASP A 35 11.64 7.78 4.63
C ASP A 35 12.43 7.77 3.32
N PRO A 36 11.94 8.42 2.25
CA PRO A 36 12.61 8.39 0.94
C PRO A 36 13.98 9.09 0.93
N ALA A 37 14.27 9.96 1.91
CA ALA A 37 15.54 10.68 1.99
C ALA A 37 16.62 9.90 2.74
N THR A 38 16.23 9.21 3.82
CA THR A 38 17.17 8.50 4.71
C THR A 38 17.16 6.99 4.52
N LEU A 39 16.16 6.46 3.82
CA LEU A 39 15.91 5.02 3.62
C LEU A 39 15.78 4.24 4.94
N THR A 40 15.38 4.94 5.99
CA THR A 40 15.13 4.36 7.31
C THR A 40 13.63 4.25 7.59
N PRO A 41 13.18 3.20 8.29
CA PRO A 41 11.79 3.10 8.70
C PRO A 41 11.42 4.23 9.67
N ARG A 42 10.26 4.83 9.46
CA ARG A 42 9.68 5.85 10.34
C ARG A 42 8.25 5.52 10.68
N ASP A 43 7.86 5.81 11.90
CA ASP A 43 6.47 5.72 12.33
C ASP A 43 5.58 6.68 11.54
N ASN A 44 4.43 6.20 11.15
CA ASN A 44 3.45 6.96 10.41
C ASN A 44 2.45 7.61 11.39
N PRO A 45 2.44 8.95 11.54
CA PRO A 45 1.50 9.62 12.43
C PRO A 45 0.03 9.34 12.10
N ARG A 46 -0.28 9.05 10.82
CA ARG A 46 -1.64 8.68 10.37
C ARG A 46 -2.13 7.39 11.00
N TYR A 47 -1.24 6.42 11.19
CA TYR A 47 -1.59 5.17 11.86
C TYR A 47 -1.97 5.43 13.33
N GLN A 48 -1.20 6.25 14.04
CA GLN A 48 -1.50 6.62 15.42
C GLN A 48 -2.84 7.37 15.52
N THR A 49 -3.09 8.30 14.60
CA THR A 49 -4.37 9.01 14.51
C THR A 49 -5.52 8.05 14.24
N CYS A 50 -5.34 7.09 13.32
CA CYS A 50 -6.34 6.07 13.01
C CYS A 50 -6.64 5.17 14.22
N ALA A 51 -5.60 4.74 14.94
CA ALA A 51 -5.75 3.93 16.14
C ALA A 51 -6.46 4.68 17.27
N LYS A 52 -6.07 5.94 17.53
CA LYS A 52 -6.63 6.78 18.58
C LYS A 52 -8.10 7.11 18.34
N HIS A 53 -8.48 7.41 17.11
CA HIS A 53 -9.83 7.85 16.72
C HIS A 53 -10.62 6.77 15.99
N ARG A 54 -10.27 5.51 16.20
CA ARG A 54 -10.77 4.35 15.45
C ARG A 54 -12.30 4.32 15.41
N ALA A 55 -12.95 4.36 16.55
CA ALA A 55 -14.41 4.26 16.65
C ALA A 55 -15.12 5.36 15.83
N PHE A 56 -14.63 6.60 15.92
CA PHE A 56 -15.18 7.70 15.12
C PHE A 56 -14.97 7.49 13.62
N ILE A 57 -13.79 7.01 13.21
CA ILE A 57 -13.49 6.77 11.80
C ILE A 57 -14.34 5.61 11.26
N GLU A 58 -14.50 4.53 12.03
CA GLU A 58 -15.38 3.40 11.70
C GLU A 58 -16.82 3.87 11.47
N ASP A 59 -17.37 4.64 12.40
CA ASP A 59 -18.72 5.20 12.28
C ASP A 59 -18.84 6.10 11.03
N TYR A 60 -17.84 6.95 10.80
CA TYR A 60 -17.84 7.88 9.67
C TYR A 60 -17.83 7.14 8.31
N VAL A 61 -16.92 6.17 8.15
CA VAL A 61 -16.79 5.46 6.88
C VAL A 61 -17.97 4.51 6.61
N SER A 62 -18.62 4.01 7.67
CA SER A 62 -19.80 3.13 7.56
C SER A 62 -20.96 3.82 6.87
N VAL A 63 -21.14 5.14 7.05
CA VAL A 63 -22.17 5.94 6.36
C VAL A 63 -21.97 5.95 4.84
N LEU A 64 -20.73 5.74 4.38
CA LEU A 64 -20.36 5.68 2.97
C LEU A 64 -20.31 4.25 2.41
N GLY A 65 -20.85 3.26 3.16
CA GLY A 65 -20.80 1.85 2.75
C GLY A 65 -19.39 1.24 2.82
N CYS A 66 -18.51 1.82 3.66
CA CYS A 66 -17.16 1.35 3.87
C CYS A 66 -17.00 0.72 5.26
N GLU A 67 -15.98 -0.12 5.37
CA GLU A 67 -15.55 -0.74 6.62
C GLU A 67 -14.05 -0.46 6.82
N LEU A 68 -13.67 -0.09 8.06
CA LEU A 68 -12.28 0.05 8.46
C LEU A 68 -11.81 -1.23 9.14
N ILE A 69 -10.94 -1.99 8.47
CA ILE A 69 -10.35 -3.22 8.98
C ILE A 69 -8.97 -2.90 9.55
N HIS A 70 -8.68 -3.40 10.75
CA HIS A 70 -7.34 -3.36 11.33
C HIS A 70 -6.71 -4.75 11.30
N ASP A 71 -5.57 -4.87 10.63
CA ASP A 71 -4.71 -6.06 10.69
C ASP A 71 -3.60 -5.81 11.72
N PRO A 72 -3.69 -6.45 12.91
CA PRO A 72 -2.70 -6.24 13.97
C PRO A 72 -1.38 -6.96 13.71
N GLN A 73 -1.32 -7.95 12.82
CA GLN A 73 -0.10 -8.69 12.51
C GLN A 73 0.77 -7.89 11.52
N GLU A 74 0.14 -7.35 10.50
CA GLU A 74 0.82 -6.53 9.49
C GLU A 74 0.88 -5.04 9.89
N HIS A 75 0.23 -4.66 11.00
CA HIS A 75 0.13 -3.27 11.46
C HIS A 75 -0.43 -2.31 10.39
N ILE A 76 -1.58 -2.70 9.82
CA ILE A 76 -2.23 -1.97 8.73
C ILE A 76 -3.69 -1.67 9.09
N PHE A 77 -4.14 -0.43 8.82
CA PHE A 77 -5.55 -0.11 8.67
C PHE A 77 -5.91 -0.12 7.19
N ARG A 78 -6.99 -0.82 6.83
CA ARG A 78 -7.50 -0.93 5.46
C ARG A 78 -8.94 -0.47 5.38
N LEU A 79 -9.24 0.37 4.38
CA LEU A 79 -10.61 0.71 4.00
C LEU A 79 -11.10 -0.27 2.93
N THR A 80 -12.28 -0.87 3.16
CA THR A 80 -12.95 -1.78 2.22
C THR A 80 -14.42 -1.39 2.07
N GLY A 81 -15.11 -1.94 1.07
CA GLY A 81 -16.53 -1.67 0.84
C GLY A 81 -16.79 -0.97 -0.49
N GLU A 82 -18.09 -0.73 -0.79
CA GLU A 82 -18.53 -0.16 -2.06
C GLU A 82 -18.06 1.30 -2.27
N GLY A 83 -17.89 2.05 -1.19
CA GLY A 83 -17.40 3.43 -1.23
C GLY A 83 -15.87 3.56 -1.27
N ALA A 84 -15.12 2.45 -1.10
CA ALA A 84 -13.67 2.47 -1.19
C ALA A 84 -13.24 2.56 -2.67
N ALA A 85 -12.21 3.38 -2.94
CA ALA A 85 -11.67 3.48 -4.29
C ALA A 85 -11.06 2.13 -4.71
N VAL A 86 -11.72 1.46 -5.65
CA VAL A 86 -11.18 0.25 -6.29
C VAL A 86 -10.72 0.64 -7.69
N GLU A 87 -9.43 0.91 -7.84
CA GLU A 87 -8.86 1.09 -9.16
C GLU A 87 -8.71 -0.28 -9.85
N ARG A 88 -9.20 -0.34 -11.09
CA ARG A 88 -9.00 -1.53 -11.93
C ARG A 88 -7.54 -1.58 -12.34
N MET A 89 -6.85 -2.60 -11.88
CA MET A 89 -5.48 -2.87 -12.31
C MET A 89 -5.48 -3.46 -13.73
N SER A 90 -4.54 -3.01 -14.56
CA SER A 90 -4.26 -3.68 -15.83
C SER A 90 -3.72 -5.10 -15.56
N ILE A 91 -3.86 -6.00 -16.55
CA ILE A 91 -3.29 -7.34 -16.45
C ILE A 91 -1.80 -7.28 -16.11
N THR A 92 -1.07 -6.39 -16.76
CA THR A 92 0.37 -6.19 -16.50
C THR A 92 0.63 -5.78 -15.05
N THR A 93 -0.12 -4.84 -14.51
CA THR A 93 0.01 -4.42 -13.10
C THR A 93 -0.32 -5.57 -12.15
N THR A 94 -1.38 -6.33 -12.42
CA THR A 94 -1.75 -7.51 -11.63
C THR A 94 -0.62 -8.56 -11.61
N LEU A 95 -0.01 -8.85 -12.76
CA LEU A 95 1.13 -9.78 -12.84
C LEU A 95 2.33 -9.27 -12.06
N LEU A 96 2.63 -7.96 -12.11
CA LEU A 96 3.71 -7.37 -11.33
C LEU A 96 3.43 -7.41 -9.82
N VAL A 97 2.18 -7.21 -9.39
CA VAL A 97 1.79 -7.41 -7.99
C VAL A 97 2.01 -8.85 -7.55
N LEU A 98 1.66 -9.83 -8.38
CA LEU A 98 1.91 -11.25 -8.08
C LEU A 98 3.40 -11.57 -7.97
N ILE A 99 4.23 -11.01 -8.84
CA ILE A 99 5.71 -11.14 -8.76
C ILE A 99 6.22 -10.56 -7.46
N LEU A 100 5.79 -9.35 -7.08
CA LEU A 100 6.19 -8.74 -5.80
C LEU A 100 5.73 -9.55 -4.60
N LYS A 101 4.55 -10.19 -4.65
CA LYS A 101 4.11 -11.13 -3.59
C LYS A 101 5.06 -12.32 -3.44
N LEU A 102 5.52 -12.88 -4.56
CA LEU A 102 6.48 -13.99 -4.54
C LEU A 102 7.81 -13.53 -3.93
N ILE A 103 8.36 -12.41 -4.41
CA ILE A 103 9.61 -11.83 -3.87
C ILE A 103 9.46 -11.54 -2.37
N TYR A 104 8.37 -10.89 -1.95
CA TYR A 104 8.09 -10.58 -0.56
C TYR A 104 8.08 -11.85 0.30
N ARG A 105 7.30 -12.85 -0.13
CA ARG A 105 7.20 -14.11 0.60
C ARG A 105 8.57 -14.80 0.72
N ASP A 106 9.32 -14.90 -0.35
CA ASP A 106 10.60 -15.62 -0.37
C ASP A 106 11.63 -14.91 0.53
N LYS A 107 11.66 -13.56 0.54
CA LYS A 107 12.56 -12.80 1.41
C LYS A 107 12.13 -12.80 2.88
N VAL A 108 10.84 -12.68 3.18
CA VAL A 108 10.34 -12.71 4.56
C VAL A 108 10.49 -14.10 5.17
N LEU A 109 10.12 -15.16 4.44
CA LEU A 109 10.20 -16.54 4.93
C LEU A 109 11.61 -17.12 4.86
N GLY A 110 12.39 -16.75 3.82
CA GLY A 110 13.74 -17.30 3.60
C GLY A 110 14.82 -16.60 4.41
N GLU A 111 14.72 -15.29 4.57
CA GLU A 111 15.79 -14.46 5.15
C GLU A 111 15.42 -13.84 6.51
N GLY A 112 14.16 -13.97 6.95
CA GLY A 112 13.67 -13.39 8.21
C GLY A 112 13.74 -11.86 8.24
N LEU A 113 13.74 -11.21 7.09
CA LEU A 113 13.93 -9.77 6.97
C LEU A 113 12.61 -9.03 7.28
N HIS A 114 12.67 -8.07 8.18
CA HIS A 114 11.54 -7.14 8.43
C HIS A 114 11.39 -6.08 7.33
N ALA A 115 12.38 -5.94 6.45
CA ALA A 115 12.40 -4.96 5.37
C ALA A 115 12.68 -5.67 4.04
N THR A 116 11.68 -5.74 3.20
CA THR A 116 11.80 -6.41 1.91
C THR A 116 12.09 -5.39 0.82
N VAL A 117 13.27 -5.49 0.23
CA VAL A 117 13.73 -4.61 -0.84
C VAL A 117 13.97 -5.43 -2.10
N THR A 118 13.56 -4.91 -3.24
CA THR A 118 13.82 -5.46 -4.58
C THR A 118 14.25 -4.35 -5.54
N ASN A 119 14.45 -4.68 -6.80
CA ASN A 119 14.74 -3.75 -7.90
C ASN A 119 14.11 -4.26 -9.20
N LEU A 120 14.18 -3.46 -10.26
CA LEU A 120 13.61 -3.83 -11.56
C LEU A 120 14.27 -5.08 -12.19
N PRO A 121 15.62 -5.27 -12.13
CA PRO A 121 16.25 -6.50 -12.59
C PRO A 121 15.72 -7.76 -11.92
N GLU A 122 15.63 -7.78 -10.58
CA GLU A 122 15.11 -8.92 -9.83
C GLU A 122 13.65 -9.21 -10.19
N MET A 123 12.81 -8.17 -10.30
CA MET A 123 11.41 -8.35 -10.73
C MET A 123 11.31 -8.93 -12.14
N ARG A 124 12.20 -8.55 -13.07
CA ARG A 124 12.23 -9.14 -14.42
C ARG A 124 12.66 -10.60 -14.39
N GLU A 125 13.63 -10.97 -13.57
CA GLU A 125 14.10 -12.33 -13.39
C GLU A 125 12.97 -13.21 -12.84
N TYR A 126 12.34 -12.83 -11.74
CA TYR A 126 11.17 -13.53 -11.20
C TYR A 126 10.03 -13.65 -12.21
N GLY A 127 9.79 -12.61 -13.01
CA GLY A 127 8.78 -12.64 -14.07
C GLY A 127 9.05 -13.67 -15.14
N LYS A 128 10.32 -13.87 -15.51
CA LYS A 128 10.76 -14.90 -16.48
C LYS A 128 10.69 -16.28 -15.87
N ASP A 129 11.25 -16.47 -14.68
CA ASP A 129 11.35 -17.78 -14.03
C ASP A 129 9.99 -18.39 -13.70
N THR A 130 9.03 -17.52 -13.35
CA THR A 130 7.64 -17.92 -13.10
C THR A 130 6.77 -18.00 -14.35
N ASN A 131 7.28 -17.62 -15.53
CA ASN A 131 6.53 -17.44 -16.76
C ASN A 131 5.31 -16.50 -16.66
N LEU A 132 5.26 -15.63 -15.63
CA LEU A 132 4.19 -14.64 -15.48
C LEU A 132 4.33 -13.52 -16.50
N ILE A 133 5.55 -13.15 -16.87
CA ILE A 133 5.82 -12.14 -17.89
C ILE A 133 6.69 -12.74 -18.98
N THR A 134 6.07 -12.99 -20.12
CA THR A 134 6.72 -13.65 -21.29
C THR A 134 7.25 -12.65 -22.32
N ARG A 135 6.97 -11.36 -22.14
CA ARG A 135 7.41 -10.30 -23.04
C ARG A 135 8.15 -9.18 -22.30
N LYS A 136 8.91 -8.40 -23.03
CA LYS A 136 9.51 -7.18 -22.48
C LYS A 136 8.42 -6.13 -22.24
N LEU A 137 8.34 -5.62 -21.03
CA LEU A 137 7.46 -4.51 -20.68
C LEU A 137 8.07 -3.18 -21.11
N THR A 138 7.24 -2.27 -21.56
CA THR A 138 7.65 -0.90 -21.89
C THR A 138 7.90 -0.07 -20.62
N THR A 139 8.63 1.01 -20.74
CA THR A 139 8.86 1.97 -19.65
C THR A 139 7.54 2.56 -19.14
N ALA A 140 6.56 2.76 -20.01
CA ALA A 140 5.23 3.27 -19.64
C ALA A 140 4.48 2.27 -18.75
N GLU A 141 4.49 0.98 -19.09
CA GLU A 141 3.84 -0.08 -18.29
C GLU A 141 4.49 -0.21 -16.91
N TRP A 142 5.81 -0.14 -16.82
CA TRP A 142 6.53 -0.14 -15.55
C TRP A 142 6.12 1.06 -14.68
N ARG A 143 6.12 2.27 -15.26
CA ARG A 143 5.77 3.50 -14.53
C ARG A 143 4.33 3.49 -14.04
N GLU A 144 3.39 3.06 -14.87
CA GLU A 144 1.98 2.95 -14.51
C GLU A 144 1.79 1.99 -13.33
N ALA A 145 2.37 0.79 -13.43
CA ALA A 145 2.27 -0.22 -12.37
C ALA A 145 2.92 0.25 -11.06
N LEU A 146 4.14 0.77 -11.10
CA LEU A 146 4.83 1.28 -9.92
C LEU A 146 4.08 2.45 -9.27
N TYR A 147 3.52 3.36 -10.09
CA TYR A 147 2.71 4.48 -9.58
C TYR A 147 1.49 3.97 -8.82
N LEU A 148 0.74 3.05 -9.41
CA LEU A 148 -0.46 2.49 -8.81
C LEU A 148 -0.14 1.70 -7.53
N MET A 149 0.90 0.86 -7.56
CA MET A 149 1.35 0.11 -6.39
C MET A 149 1.81 1.05 -5.26
N ARG A 150 2.52 2.14 -5.58
CA ARG A 150 2.91 3.15 -4.58
C ARG A 150 1.70 3.90 -4.02
N MET A 151 0.75 4.27 -4.86
CA MET A 151 -0.47 4.96 -4.44
C MET A 151 -1.26 4.13 -3.43
N HIS A 152 -1.36 2.82 -3.65
CA HIS A 152 -2.04 1.89 -2.74
C HIS A 152 -1.13 1.33 -1.63
N GLN A 153 -0.01 1.97 -1.37
CA GLN A 153 0.88 1.62 -0.26
C GLN A 153 1.44 0.17 -0.32
N MET A 154 1.55 -0.42 -1.51
CA MET A 154 2.16 -1.74 -1.69
C MET A 154 3.68 -1.66 -1.73
N ILE A 155 4.19 -0.55 -2.26
CA ILE A 155 5.63 -0.27 -2.37
C ILE A 155 5.94 1.18 -2.01
N ASP A 156 7.23 1.45 -1.79
CA ASP A 156 7.79 2.80 -1.86
C ASP A 156 9.12 2.78 -2.63
N VAL A 157 9.50 3.93 -3.16
CA VAL A 157 10.75 4.14 -3.89
C VAL A 157 11.35 5.50 -3.51
N PRO A 158 12.69 5.65 -3.49
CA PRO A 158 13.33 6.94 -3.35
C PRO A 158 12.94 7.86 -4.51
N GLY A 159 12.57 9.08 -4.21
CA GLY A 159 12.24 10.05 -5.24
C GLY A 159 10.94 9.81 -5.99
N ALA A 160 10.89 10.19 -7.26
CA ALA A 160 9.68 10.05 -8.08
C ALA A 160 9.70 8.74 -8.87
N VAL A 161 8.53 8.10 -9.03
CA VAL A 161 8.38 6.85 -9.80
C VAL A 161 8.92 6.96 -11.24
N ARG A 162 8.84 8.14 -11.84
CA ARG A 162 9.34 8.38 -13.20
C ARG A 162 10.87 8.26 -13.32
N ASP A 163 11.58 8.41 -12.20
CA ASP A 163 13.04 8.42 -12.13
C ASP A 163 13.61 7.06 -11.69
N VAL A 164 12.74 6.05 -11.49
CA VAL A 164 13.14 4.69 -11.13
C VAL A 164 13.91 4.04 -12.29
N ASP A 165 15.08 3.53 -11.96
CA ASP A 165 15.98 2.78 -12.83
C ASP A 165 16.32 1.39 -12.25
N ASP A 166 17.26 0.70 -12.87
CA ASP A 166 17.65 -0.66 -12.50
C ASP A 166 18.36 -0.74 -11.13
N GLU A 167 18.98 0.36 -10.67
CA GLU A 167 19.69 0.43 -9.39
C GLU A 167 18.78 0.94 -8.25
N THR A 168 17.61 1.47 -8.60
CA THR A 168 16.70 2.06 -7.61
C THR A 168 16.09 0.99 -6.72
N PRO A 169 16.26 1.07 -5.38
CA PRO A 169 15.62 0.14 -4.46
C PRO A 169 14.11 0.36 -4.42
N ILE A 170 13.37 -0.74 -4.45
CA ILE A 170 11.91 -0.78 -4.32
C ILE A 170 11.59 -1.47 -3.00
N TYR A 171 11.02 -0.73 -2.05
CA TYR A 171 10.60 -1.25 -0.75
C TYR A 171 9.22 -1.88 -0.90
N ILE A 172 9.05 -3.14 -0.48
CA ILE A 172 7.79 -3.85 -0.53
C ILE A 172 7.19 -3.87 0.88
N TYR A 173 5.93 -3.46 1.01
CA TYR A 173 5.18 -3.50 2.26
C TYR A 173 4.27 -4.72 2.35
N GLY A 174 3.94 -5.14 3.58
CA GLY A 174 3.00 -6.25 3.85
C GLY A 174 1.61 -6.06 3.23
N THR A 175 1.22 -4.82 2.93
CA THR A 175 0.00 -4.50 2.16
C THR A 175 -0.08 -5.24 0.83
N ILE A 176 1.05 -5.64 0.23
CA ILE A 176 1.05 -6.42 -1.02
C ILE A 176 0.21 -7.71 -0.88
N ASN A 177 0.12 -8.28 0.32
CA ASN A 177 -0.65 -9.49 0.59
C ASN A 177 -2.17 -9.27 0.57
N LEU A 178 -2.62 -8.02 0.74
CA LEU A 178 -4.03 -7.64 0.76
C LEU A 178 -4.64 -7.50 -0.65
N TYR A 179 -3.81 -7.44 -1.68
CA TYR A 179 -4.24 -7.27 -3.07
C TYR A 179 -4.09 -8.57 -3.85
N CYS A 180 -4.90 -8.74 -4.91
CA CYS A 180 -4.88 -9.93 -5.75
C CYS A 180 -4.97 -11.23 -4.93
N SER A 181 -5.81 -11.25 -3.90
CA SER A 181 -6.15 -12.47 -3.18
C SER A 181 -7.06 -13.36 -4.05
N ALA A 182 -7.16 -14.64 -3.71
CA ALA A 182 -8.07 -15.56 -4.43
C ALA A 182 -9.54 -15.07 -4.40
N LEU A 183 -9.91 -14.26 -3.41
CA LEU A 183 -11.24 -13.63 -3.30
C LEU A 183 -11.40 -12.46 -4.28
N ASP A 184 -10.34 -11.72 -4.56
CA ASP A 184 -10.37 -10.57 -5.48
C ASP A 184 -10.37 -11.02 -6.95
N MET A 185 -9.85 -12.21 -7.25
CA MET A 185 -9.78 -12.76 -8.61
C MET A 185 -11.10 -13.36 -9.12
N ASN A 186 -12.09 -13.52 -8.23
CA ASN A 186 -13.41 -14.07 -8.55
C ASN A 186 -14.52 -13.00 -8.68
N ARG A 187 -14.19 -11.73 -8.72
CA ARG A 187 -15.07 -10.59 -8.98
C ARG A 187 -14.67 -9.93 -10.30
#